data_6381bda073f24a06e8222bb47b249b42
#
_entry.id   6381bda073f24a06e8222bb47b249b42
#
_cell.length_a   1.000
_cell.length_b   1.000
_cell.length_c   1.000
_cell.angle_alpha   90.00
_cell.angle_beta   90.00
_cell.angle_gamma   90.00
#
_symmetry.space_group_name_H-M   'P 1'
#
loop_
_entity.id
_entity.type
_entity.pdbx_description
1 polymer ?
#
loop_
_entity_poly.entity_id
_entity_poly.type
_entity_poly.pdbx_seq_one_letter_code
_entity_poly.pdbx_strand_id
1 'polypeptide(L)'
;MLEIDVHKKLRDFDLEAKLSISDGEILMLVGDNGCGKTTLLNLIAGLASPDSGRISLDGRAIFDSTMKIDVTPEARNIGYVFQNYALFPHMSVYDNVAFGLRTRGLPNKEIDILVKDQLEAAGLWEIRKAKASYISGGQKQRAALARAIIIEPSILLLDEPLSALDVRKQAAMRRDLREMIHVCKVPSIIVTHDLRDVACIGDRACFMENGRITLSRTADDMMNWDLKADASENEIKKIESYAKI
;
A
#
# COMPACT_ATOMS: atom_id res chain seq x y z
N MET A 1 -1.79 14.23 4.34
CA MET A 1 -0.42 13.98 4.90
C MET A 1 -0.49 12.97 6.04
N LEU A 2 0.37 11.93 6.06
CA LEU A 2 0.51 10.95 7.14
C LEU A 2 1.81 11.19 7.91
N GLU A 3 1.74 11.14 9.25
CA GLU A 3 2.91 11.18 10.15
C GLU A 3 2.86 9.99 11.09
N ILE A 4 3.99 9.30 11.26
CA ILE A 4 4.15 8.11 12.08
C ILE A 4 5.37 8.28 12.97
N ASP A 5 5.21 8.03 14.26
CA ASP A 5 6.28 7.87 15.24
C ASP A 5 5.78 6.85 16.26
N VAL A 6 6.09 5.57 16.03
CA VAL A 6 5.55 4.45 16.82
C VAL A 6 6.59 3.43 17.19
N HIS A 7 6.34 2.79 18.32
CA HIS A 7 7.07 1.62 18.80
C HIS A 7 6.11 0.45 19.00
N LYS A 8 6.55 -0.75 18.62
CA LYS A 8 5.85 -2.02 18.83
C LYS A 8 6.85 -3.12 19.11
N LYS A 9 6.73 -3.76 20.26
CA LYS A 9 7.50 -4.98 20.58
C LYS A 9 6.95 -6.15 19.77
N LEU A 10 7.81 -6.75 18.95
CA LEU A 10 7.52 -7.99 18.24
C LEU A 10 8.23 -9.13 18.93
N ARG A 11 8.05 -10.36 18.42
CA ARG A 11 8.62 -11.55 19.04
C ARG A 11 10.16 -11.55 19.01
N ASP A 12 10.73 -11.14 17.87
CA ASP A 12 12.16 -11.32 17.60
C ASP A 12 12.94 -9.99 17.61
N PHE A 13 12.23 -8.85 17.49
CA PHE A 13 12.81 -7.50 17.51
C PHE A 13 11.76 -6.44 17.86
N ASP A 14 12.21 -5.22 18.14
CA ASP A 14 11.33 -4.07 18.33
C ASP A 14 11.14 -3.30 17.00
N LEU A 15 9.88 -3.05 16.62
CA LEU A 15 9.57 -2.18 15.50
C LEU A 15 9.55 -0.74 15.99
N GLU A 16 10.44 0.09 15.43
CA GLU A 16 10.51 1.53 15.66
C GLU A 16 10.43 2.23 14.30
N ALA A 17 9.32 2.90 14.03
CA ALA A 17 9.11 3.55 12.74
C ALA A 17 8.80 5.03 12.93
N LYS A 18 9.64 5.88 12.34
CA LYS A 18 9.42 7.31 12.25
C LYS A 18 9.51 7.73 10.80
N LEU A 19 8.38 8.18 10.23
CA LEU A 19 8.30 8.65 8.84
C LEU A 19 7.11 9.58 8.64
N SER A 20 7.16 10.35 7.56
CA SER A 20 6.05 11.18 7.09
C SER A 20 5.86 10.97 5.59
N ILE A 21 4.62 11.14 5.11
CA ILE A 21 4.26 11.01 3.70
C ILE A 21 3.41 12.21 3.32
N SER A 22 3.80 12.87 2.24
CA SER A 22 3.10 14.03 1.70
C SER A 22 1.86 13.63 0.90
N ASP A 23 0.97 14.57 0.65
CA ASP A 23 -0.20 14.32 -0.18
C ASP A 23 0.22 13.97 -1.61
N GLY A 24 -0.40 12.92 -2.16
CA GLY A 24 -0.10 12.41 -3.49
C GLY A 24 1.23 11.67 -3.63
N GLU A 25 2.06 11.59 -2.58
CA GLU A 25 3.34 10.89 -2.59
C GLU A 25 3.15 9.37 -2.55
N ILE A 26 3.92 8.66 -3.37
CA ILE A 26 4.02 7.20 -3.34
C ILE A 26 5.32 6.82 -2.63
N LEU A 27 5.21 6.37 -1.38
CA LEU A 27 6.33 5.85 -0.60
C LEU A 27 6.47 4.34 -0.81
N MET A 28 7.64 3.91 -1.26
CA MET A 28 8.01 2.49 -1.32
C MET A 28 8.68 2.07 -0.02
N LEU A 29 8.13 1.08 0.67
CA LEU A 29 8.73 0.49 1.86
C LEU A 29 9.39 -0.84 1.48
N VAL A 30 10.73 -0.83 1.47
CA VAL A 30 11.56 -1.93 0.97
C VAL A 30 12.26 -2.65 2.12
N GLY A 31 12.43 -3.95 2.02
CA GLY A 31 13.18 -4.73 3.01
C GLY A 31 12.91 -6.23 2.91
N ASP A 32 13.71 -7.02 3.63
CA ASP A 32 13.60 -8.47 3.65
C ASP A 32 12.26 -8.96 4.20
N ASN A 33 11.90 -10.19 3.87
CA ASN A 33 10.72 -10.83 4.44
C ASN A 33 10.89 -10.95 5.97
N GLY A 34 9.82 -10.61 6.69
CA GLY A 34 9.82 -10.64 8.15
C GLY A 34 10.43 -9.41 8.84
N CYS A 35 10.99 -8.41 8.14
CA CYS A 35 11.58 -7.22 8.78
C CYS A 35 10.58 -6.24 9.42
N GLY A 36 9.25 -6.47 9.27
CA GLY A 36 8.21 -5.68 9.93
C GLY A 36 7.34 -4.82 9.01
N LYS A 37 7.51 -4.85 7.68
CA LYS A 37 6.76 -4.02 6.72
C LYS A 37 5.23 -4.17 6.83
N THR A 38 4.73 -5.39 6.70
CA THR A 38 3.30 -5.69 6.86
C THR A 38 2.79 -5.32 8.25
N THR A 39 3.62 -5.51 9.28
CA THR A 39 3.26 -5.08 10.65
C THR A 39 3.08 -3.57 10.71
N LEU A 40 3.97 -2.78 10.10
CA LEU A 40 3.82 -1.32 10.04
C LEU A 40 2.54 -0.92 9.31
N LEU A 41 2.21 -1.54 8.17
CA LEU A 41 0.94 -1.30 7.49
C LEU A 41 -0.26 -1.62 8.39
N ASN A 42 -0.21 -2.74 9.13
CA ASN A 42 -1.28 -3.12 10.05
C ASN A 42 -1.44 -2.15 11.23
N LEU A 43 -0.34 -1.58 11.74
CA LEU A 43 -0.40 -0.52 12.77
C LEU A 43 -1.09 0.74 12.22
N ILE A 44 -0.76 1.15 11.01
CA ILE A 44 -1.38 2.31 10.35
C ILE A 44 -2.87 2.05 10.11
N ALA A 45 -3.20 0.86 9.61
CA ALA A 45 -4.59 0.47 9.32
C ALA A 45 -5.45 0.25 10.57
N GLY A 46 -4.84 0.13 11.78
CA GLY A 46 -5.55 -0.19 13.02
C GLY A 46 -5.90 -1.67 13.15
N LEU A 47 -5.34 -2.54 12.32
CA LEU A 47 -5.46 -4.00 12.42
C LEU A 47 -4.58 -4.58 13.54
N ALA A 48 -3.63 -3.78 14.01
CA ALA A 48 -2.84 -4.00 15.21
C ALA A 48 -2.59 -2.64 15.88
N SER A 49 -2.40 -2.61 17.20
CA SER A 49 -2.13 -1.37 17.94
C SER A 49 -0.65 -1.27 18.28
N PRO A 50 0.00 -0.08 18.10
CA PRO A 50 1.32 0.18 18.64
C PRO A 50 1.34 0.06 20.16
N ASP A 51 2.51 -0.19 20.76
CA ASP A 51 2.66 -0.18 22.22
C ASP A 51 2.84 1.25 22.74
N SER A 52 3.44 2.12 21.92
CA SER A 52 3.57 3.56 22.23
C SER A 52 3.76 4.40 20.96
N GLY A 53 3.64 5.71 21.11
CA GLY A 53 3.86 6.67 20.05
C GLY A 53 2.56 7.29 19.51
N ARG A 54 2.65 7.79 18.26
CA ARG A 54 1.54 8.50 17.61
C ARG A 54 1.49 8.23 16.11
N ILE A 55 0.28 8.15 15.57
CA ILE A 55 -0.01 8.17 14.13
C ILE A 55 -1.03 9.28 13.89
N SER A 56 -0.73 10.20 12.97
CA SER A 56 -1.67 11.23 12.54
C SER A 56 -1.90 11.17 11.03
N LEU A 57 -3.15 11.32 10.61
CA LEU A 57 -3.58 11.35 9.22
C LEU A 57 -4.37 12.63 9.00
N ASP A 58 -3.93 13.47 8.06
CA ASP A 58 -4.50 14.80 7.78
C ASP A 58 -4.61 15.69 9.03
N GLY A 59 -3.56 15.65 9.87
CA GLY A 59 -3.49 16.40 11.13
C GLY A 59 -4.34 15.81 12.29
N ARG A 60 -5.17 14.81 12.03
CA ARG A 60 -5.96 14.11 13.04
C ARG A 60 -5.18 12.93 13.62
N ALA A 61 -5.04 12.84 14.93
CA ALA A 61 -4.50 11.64 15.56
C ALA A 61 -5.46 10.46 15.37
N ILE A 62 -4.96 9.36 14.77
CA ILE A 62 -5.68 8.09 14.64
C ILE A 62 -5.17 7.05 15.64
N PHE A 63 -3.95 7.25 16.16
CA PHE A 63 -3.41 6.57 17.33
C PHE A 63 -2.56 7.56 18.13
N ASP A 64 -2.71 7.57 19.44
CA ASP A 64 -1.87 8.34 20.37
C ASP A 64 -1.89 7.67 21.74
N SER A 65 -0.75 7.09 22.15
CA SER A 65 -0.63 6.35 23.41
C SER A 65 -0.76 7.26 24.64
N THR A 66 -0.37 8.54 24.54
CA THR A 66 -0.43 9.50 25.66
C THR A 66 -1.84 10.02 25.87
N MET A 67 -2.56 10.25 24.77
CA MET A 67 -3.96 10.73 24.79
C MET A 67 -4.97 9.57 24.84
N LYS A 68 -4.51 8.32 24.83
CA LYS A 68 -5.34 7.10 24.78
C LYS A 68 -6.32 7.10 23.60
N ILE A 69 -5.86 7.55 22.45
CA ILE A 69 -6.59 7.50 21.18
C ILE A 69 -6.19 6.23 20.45
N ASP A 70 -7.16 5.42 20.06
CA ASP A 70 -6.98 4.29 19.14
C ASP A 70 -8.24 4.16 18.29
N VAL A 71 -8.22 4.80 17.12
CA VAL A 71 -9.36 4.83 16.19
C VAL A 71 -9.49 3.47 15.52
N THR A 72 -10.71 2.92 15.49
CA THR A 72 -10.96 1.62 14.87
C THR A 72 -10.68 1.63 13.36
N PRO A 73 -10.32 0.50 12.75
CA PRO A 73 -9.96 0.43 11.32
C PRO A 73 -11.01 1.06 10.40
N GLU A 74 -12.29 0.82 10.68
CA GLU A 74 -13.42 1.31 9.86
C GLU A 74 -13.51 2.85 9.87
N ALA A 75 -13.06 3.48 10.96
CA ALA A 75 -13.12 4.93 11.15
C ALA A 75 -11.85 5.67 10.71
N ARG A 76 -10.81 4.95 10.27
CA ARG A 76 -9.54 5.53 9.78
C ARG A 76 -9.59 6.01 8.34
N ASN A 77 -10.59 5.62 7.57
CA ASN A 77 -10.74 5.93 6.12
C ASN A 77 -9.50 5.54 5.28
N ILE A 78 -9.05 4.30 5.43
CA ILE A 78 -7.85 3.78 4.77
C ILE A 78 -8.25 2.77 3.69
N GLY A 79 -7.68 2.91 2.48
CA GLY A 79 -7.75 1.89 1.45
C GLY A 79 -6.63 0.88 1.64
N TYR A 80 -6.95 -0.41 1.79
CA TYR A 80 -5.94 -1.46 1.98
C TYR A 80 -6.05 -2.53 0.89
N VAL A 81 -4.94 -2.78 0.21
CA VAL A 81 -4.78 -3.90 -0.74
C VAL A 81 -3.82 -4.91 -0.13
N PHE A 82 -4.35 -6.06 0.28
CA PHE A 82 -3.58 -7.15 0.86
C PHE A 82 -2.82 -7.93 -0.22
N GLN A 83 -1.76 -8.64 0.16
CA GLN A 83 -0.92 -9.45 -0.72
C GLN A 83 -1.73 -10.47 -1.56
N ASN A 84 -2.77 -11.07 -0.99
CA ASN A 84 -3.67 -11.99 -1.66
C ASN A 84 -4.93 -11.32 -2.23
N TYR A 85 -4.90 -9.95 -2.33
CA TYR A 85 -6.00 -9.10 -2.78
C TYR A 85 -7.25 -9.11 -1.88
N ALA A 86 -7.47 -10.12 -1.05
CA ALA A 86 -8.60 -10.30 -0.13
C ALA A 86 -9.97 -9.97 -0.75
N LEU A 87 -10.17 -10.32 -2.03
CA LEU A 87 -11.48 -10.21 -2.67
C LEU A 87 -12.41 -11.29 -2.11
N PHE A 88 -13.68 -10.96 -1.99
CA PHE A 88 -14.71 -11.92 -1.62
C PHE A 88 -14.97 -12.87 -2.81
N PRO A 89 -14.53 -14.15 -2.75
CA PRO A 89 -14.48 -15.01 -3.94
C PRO A 89 -15.84 -15.38 -4.50
N HIS A 90 -16.87 -15.38 -3.66
CA HIS A 90 -18.26 -15.69 -4.01
C HIS A 90 -19.03 -14.49 -4.59
N MET A 91 -18.52 -13.28 -4.38
CA MET A 91 -19.10 -12.04 -4.90
C MET A 91 -18.63 -11.74 -6.32
N SER A 92 -19.43 -11.00 -7.07
CA SER A 92 -19.03 -10.47 -8.38
C SER A 92 -17.93 -9.40 -8.25
N VAL A 93 -17.27 -9.06 -9.36
CA VAL A 93 -16.34 -7.91 -9.42
C VAL A 93 -17.05 -6.64 -9.00
N TYR A 94 -18.28 -6.41 -9.53
CA TYR A 94 -19.13 -5.29 -9.15
C TYR A 94 -19.38 -5.24 -7.63
N ASP A 95 -19.83 -6.36 -7.03
CA ASP A 95 -20.16 -6.39 -5.61
C ASP A 95 -18.95 -6.22 -4.70
N ASN A 96 -17.78 -6.70 -5.11
CA ASN A 96 -16.52 -6.45 -4.40
C ASN A 96 -16.21 -4.96 -4.36
N VAL A 97 -16.32 -4.26 -5.49
CA VAL A 97 -16.03 -2.81 -5.55
C VAL A 97 -17.11 -1.99 -4.83
N ALA A 98 -18.38 -2.37 -4.97
CA ALA A 98 -19.51 -1.70 -4.30
C ALA A 98 -19.52 -1.89 -2.78
N PHE A 99 -18.79 -2.86 -2.24
CA PHE A 99 -18.91 -3.30 -0.85
C PHE A 99 -18.73 -2.15 0.15
N GLY A 100 -17.65 -1.37 0.02
CA GLY A 100 -17.35 -0.27 0.92
C GLY A 100 -18.40 0.86 0.88
N LEU A 101 -18.94 1.15 -0.29
CA LEU A 101 -19.99 2.17 -0.45
C LEU A 101 -21.31 1.71 0.20
N ARG A 102 -21.66 0.42 0.07
CA ARG A 102 -22.85 -0.14 0.72
C ARG A 102 -22.75 -0.10 2.25
N THR A 103 -21.57 -0.43 2.79
CA THR A 103 -21.36 -0.36 4.26
C THR A 103 -21.44 1.06 4.80
N ARG A 104 -21.15 2.06 3.96
CA ARG A 104 -21.34 3.48 4.28
C ARG A 104 -22.79 3.96 4.12
N GLY A 105 -23.69 3.11 3.64
CA GLY A 105 -25.12 3.40 3.49
C GLY A 105 -25.47 4.31 2.31
N LEU A 106 -24.63 4.38 1.27
CA LEU A 106 -24.94 5.17 0.06
C LEU A 106 -26.17 4.60 -0.67
N PRO A 107 -26.97 5.44 -1.33
CA PRO A 107 -28.10 5.00 -2.16
C PRO A 107 -27.65 4.14 -3.36
N ASN A 108 -28.39 3.08 -3.68
CA ASN A 108 -28.03 2.18 -4.79
C ASN A 108 -27.78 2.89 -6.12
N LYS A 109 -28.56 3.94 -6.46
CA LYS A 109 -28.38 4.70 -7.70
C LYS A 109 -27.03 5.41 -7.76
N GLU A 110 -26.55 5.93 -6.64
CA GLU A 110 -25.25 6.58 -6.53
C GLU A 110 -24.12 5.54 -6.61
N ILE A 111 -24.28 4.42 -5.91
CA ILE A 111 -23.34 3.28 -5.98
C ILE A 111 -23.20 2.79 -7.43
N ASP A 112 -24.31 2.64 -8.18
CA ASP A 112 -24.28 2.18 -9.56
C ASP A 112 -23.43 3.09 -10.46
N ILE A 113 -23.54 4.40 -10.29
CA ILE A 113 -22.76 5.39 -11.05
C ILE A 113 -21.28 5.27 -10.69
N LEU A 114 -20.96 5.39 -9.40
CA LEU A 114 -19.56 5.36 -8.91
C LEU A 114 -18.85 4.05 -9.27
N VAL A 115 -19.52 2.92 -9.10
CA VAL A 115 -18.94 1.60 -9.43
C VAL A 115 -18.75 1.44 -10.93
N LYS A 116 -19.68 1.95 -11.76
CA LYS A 116 -19.52 1.92 -13.20
C LYS A 116 -18.27 2.69 -13.63
N ASP A 117 -18.16 3.94 -13.21
CA ASP A 117 -17.02 4.81 -13.57
C ASP A 117 -15.70 4.17 -13.10
N GLN A 118 -15.66 3.65 -11.87
CA GLN A 118 -14.47 3.01 -11.31
C GLN A 118 -14.08 1.72 -12.05
N LEU A 119 -15.05 0.89 -12.46
CA LEU A 119 -14.81 -0.34 -13.21
C LEU A 119 -14.43 -0.07 -14.66
N GLU A 120 -14.98 0.98 -15.29
CA GLU A 120 -14.57 1.43 -16.62
C GLU A 120 -13.12 1.91 -16.59
N ALA A 121 -12.75 2.77 -15.63
CA ALA A 121 -11.36 3.22 -15.44
C ALA A 121 -10.39 2.06 -15.18
N ALA A 122 -10.80 1.03 -14.43
CA ALA A 122 -9.99 -0.17 -14.18
C ALA A 122 -9.98 -1.18 -15.35
N GLY A 123 -10.76 -0.96 -16.43
CA GLY A 123 -10.90 -1.89 -17.55
C GLY A 123 -11.56 -3.21 -17.16
N LEU A 124 -12.52 -3.17 -16.22
CA LEU A 124 -13.19 -4.35 -15.67
C LEU A 124 -14.71 -4.37 -15.91
N TRP A 125 -15.25 -3.34 -16.55
CA TRP A 125 -16.70 -3.22 -16.73
C TRP A 125 -17.34 -4.42 -17.42
N GLU A 126 -16.72 -4.96 -18.47
CA GLU A 126 -17.24 -6.08 -19.25
C GLU A 126 -17.34 -7.36 -18.41
N ILE A 127 -16.48 -7.52 -17.42
CA ILE A 127 -16.45 -8.70 -16.53
C ILE A 127 -17.08 -8.41 -15.15
N ARG A 128 -17.78 -7.29 -14.97
CA ARG A 128 -18.35 -6.87 -13.69
C ARG A 128 -19.26 -7.90 -13.01
N LYS A 129 -19.93 -8.77 -13.79
CA LYS A 129 -20.80 -9.83 -13.28
C LYS A 129 -20.06 -11.14 -12.96
N ALA A 130 -18.80 -11.27 -13.38
CA ALA A 130 -18.01 -12.46 -13.08
C ALA A 130 -17.68 -12.52 -11.59
N LYS A 131 -17.69 -13.71 -10.99
CA LYS A 131 -17.25 -13.91 -9.60
C LYS A 131 -15.75 -13.71 -9.51
N ALA A 132 -15.28 -13.13 -8.39
CA ALA A 132 -13.86 -12.87 -8.14
C ALA A 132 -13.01 -14.15 -8.16
N SER A 133 -13.58 -15.32 -7.91
CA SER A 133 -12.90 -16.62 -8.03
C SER A 133 -12.51 -16.99 -9.47
N TYR A 134 -13.18 -16.46 -10.49
CA TYR A 134 -13.00 -16.86 -11.90
C TYR A 134 -12.23 -15.86 -12.76
N ILE A 135 -11.74 -14.77 -12.19
CA ILE A 135 -10.96 -13.76 -12.91
C ILE A 135 -9.45 -13.98 -12.74
N SER A 136 -8.65 -13.47 -13.70
CA SER A 136 -7.19 -13.60 -13.69
C SER A 136 -6.54 -12.82 -12.54
N GLY A 137 -5.27 -13.13 -12.21
CA GLY A 137 -4.51 -12.42 -11.15
C GLY A 137 -4.45 -10.92 -11.36
N GLY A 138 -4.15 -10.44 -12.59
CA GLY A 138 -4.14 -9.01 -12.89
C GLY A 138 -5.52 -8.36 -12.80
N GLN A 139 -6.60 -9.09 -13.14
CA GLN A 139 -7.96 -8.61 -12.94
C GLN A 139 -8.32 -8.54 -11.46
N LYS A 140 -7.88 -9.52 -10.64
CA LYS A 140 -8.05 -9.48 -9.18
C LYS A 140 -7.36 -8.30 -8.56
N GLN A 141 -6.13 -8.02 -8.97
CA GLN A 141 -5.38 -6.86 -8.50
C GLN A 141 -6.10 -5.55 -8.80
N ARG A 142 -6.49 -5.34 -10.08
CA ARG A 142 -7.23 -4.13 -10.48
C ARG A 142 -8.57 -4.00 -9.74
N ALA A 143 -9.27 -5.10 -9.51
CA ALA A 143 -10.51 -5.08 -8.74
C ALA A 143 -10.29 -4.74 -7.26
N ALA A 144 -9.23 -5.26 -6.64
CA ALA A 144 -8.86 -4.93 -5.26
C ALA A 144 -8.46 -3.46 -5.10
N LEU A 145 -7.70 -2.93 -6.07
CA LEU A 145 -7.33 -1.52 -6.08
C LEU A 145 -8.56 -0.62 -6.30
N ALA A 146 -9.43 -0.97 -7.26
CA ALA A 146 -10.69 -0.26 -7.48
C ALA A 146 -11.56 -0.23 -6.22
N ARG A 147 -11.66 -1.37 -5.49
CA ARG A 147 -12.37 -1.44 -4.21
C ARG A 147 -11.76 -0.55 -3.13
N ALA A 148 -10.42 -0.46 -3.10
CA ALA A 148 -9.72 0.36 -2.11
C ALA A 148 -9.83 1.86 -2.41
N ILE A 149 -9.89 2.25 -3.69
CA ILE A 149 -9.94 3.65 -4.14
C ILE A 149 -11.36 4.23 -4.08
N ILE A 150 -12.38 3.44 -4.42
CA ILE A 150 -13.76 3.94 -4.59
C ILE A 150 -14.34 4.58 -3.31
N ILE A 151 -13.80 4.23 -2.16
CA ILE A 151 -14.20 4.81 -0.88
C ILE A 151 -13.56 6.17 -0.60
N GLU A 152 -12.80 6.74 -1.54
CA GLU A 152 -12.06 7.99 -1.39
C GLU A 152 -11.22 7.99 -0.09
N PRO A 153 -10.23 7.10 0.02
CA PRO A 153 -9.46 6.96 1.24
C PRO A 153 -8.51 8.14 1.44
N SER A 154 -8.17 8.46 2.69
CA SER A 154 -7.14 9.44 3.02
C SER A 154 -5.71 8.92 2.76
N ILE A 155 -5.52 7.62 2.66
CA ILE A 155 -4.25 6.95 2.31
C ILE A 155 -4.53 5.56 1.73
N LEU A 156 -3.66 5.13 0.79
CA LEU A 156 -3.63 3.77 0.27
C LEU A 156 -2.46 2.98 0.86
N LEU A 157 -2.73 1.78 1.34
CA LEU A 157 -1.74 0.83 1.82
C LEU A 157 -1.78 -0.41 0.91
N LEU A 158 -0.64 -0.74 0.29
CA LEU A 158 -0.53 -1.89 -0.61
C LEU A 158 0.57 -2.82 -0.13
N ASP A 159 0.20 -4.03 0.22
CA ASP A 159 1.13 -5.05 0.72
C ASP A 159 1.49 -6.02 -0.41
N GLU A 160 2.71 -5.89 -0.96
CA GLU A 160 3.26 -6.69 -2.05
C GLU A 160 2.28 -6.86 -3.25
N PRO A 161 1.74 -5.78 -3.81
CA PRO A 161 0.63 -5.86 -4.77
C PRO A 161 0.96 -6.61 -6.07
N LEU A 162 2.24 -6.76 -6.42
CA LEU A 162 2.70 -7.39 -7.66
C LEU A 162 3.29 -8.79 -7.47
N SER A 163 3.48 -9.26 -6.22
CA SER A 163 4.18 -10.52 -5.90
C SER A 163 3.49 -11.77 -6.47
N ALA A 164 2.16 -11.76 -6.58
CA ALA A 164 1.37 -12.89 -7.09
C ALA A 164 1.30 -12.99 -8.62
N LEU A 165 1.98 -12.09 -9.36
CA LEU A 165 1.92 -12.02 -10.81
C LEU A 165 3.14 -12.64 -11.48
N ASP A 166 2.91 -13.21 -12.68
CA ASP A 166 4.00 -13.66 -13.57
C ASP A 166 4.93 -12.49 -13.94
N VAL A 167 6.24 -12.71 -13.87
CA VAL A 167 7.30 -11.71 -14.13
C VAL A 167 7.10 -10.96 -15.45
N ARG A 168 6.64 -11.67 -16.50
CA ARG A 168 6.39 -11.06 -17.83
C ARG A 168 5.26 -10.02 -17.80
N LYS A 169 4.30 -10.18 -16.89
CA LYS A 169 3.15 -9.27 -16.74
C LYS A 169 3.42 -8.13 -15.77
N GLN A 170 4.40 -8.28 -14.88
CA GLN A 170 4.71 -7.27 -13.87
C GLN A 170 5.08 -5.92 -14.46
N ALA A 171 5.87 -5.88 -15.57
CA ALA A 171 6.31 -4.62 -16.16
C ALA A 171 5.15 -3.74 -16.67
N ALA A 172 4.10 -4.32 -17.26
CA ALA A 172 2.90 -3.60 -17.65
C ALA A 172 2.09 -3.18 -16.42
N MET A 173 1.96 -4.10 -15.46
CA MET A 173 1.20 -3.84 -14.23
C MET A 173 1.81 -2.76 -13.34
N ARG A 174 3.15 -2.58 -13.33
CA ARG A 174 3.81 -1.47 -12.62
C ARG A 174 3.32 -0.12 -13.14
N ARG A 175 3.25 0.04 -14.48
CA ARG A 175 2.76 1.27 -15.11
C ARG A 175 1.29 1.50 -14.81
N ASP A 176 0.47 0.47 -14.98
CA ASP A 176 -0.97 0.54 -14.70
C ASP A 176 -1.21 0.94 -13.23
N LEU A 177 -0.48 0.31 -12.28
CA LEU A 177 -0.58 0.59 -10.85
C LEU A 177 -0.20 2.04 -10.52
N ARG A 178 0.95 2.50 -11.04
CA ARG A 178 1.40 3.89 -10.87
C ARG A 178 0.35 4.88 -11.38
N GLU A 179 -0.16 4.66 -12.59
CA GLU A 179 -1.16 5.54 -13.21
C GLU A 179 -2.44 5.59 -12.38
N MET A 180 -2.97 4.43 -11.95
CA MET A 180 -4.18 4.37 -11.12
C MET A 180 -4.01 5.12 -9.80
N ILE A 181 -2.86 5.03 -9.14
CA ILE A 181 -2.59 5.72 -7.88
C ILE A 181 -2.42 7.23 -8.12
N HIS A 182 -1.66 7.63 -9.14
CA HIS A 182 -1.45 9.05 -9.45
C HIS A 182 -2.73 9.81 -9.80
N VAL A 183 -3.65 9.16 -10.54
CA VAL A 183 -4.95 9.77 -10.87
C VAL A 183 -5.74 10.09 -9.60
N CYS A 184 -5.64 9.24 -8.57
CA CYS A 184 -6.36 9.42 -7.31
C CYS A 184 -5.76 10.51 -6.42
N LYS A 185 -4.48 10.90 -6.62
CA LYS A 185 -3.73 11.87 -5.79
C LYS A 185 -3.74 11.56 -4.29
N VAL A 186 -3.95 10.31 -3.94
CA VAL A 186 -3.98 9.85 -2.54
C VAL A 186 -2.57 9.44 -2.14
N PRO A 187 -2.05 9.88 -0.96
CA PRO A 187 -0.77 9.39 -0.45
C PRO A 187 -0.82 7.87 -0.34
N SER A 188 0.29 7.20 -0.67
CA SER A 188 0.31 5.73 -0.74
C SER A 188 1.57 5.15 -0.14
N ILE A 189 1.45 4.04 0.57
CA ILE A 189 2.57 3.20 1.00
C ILE A 189 2.48 1.88 0.26
N ILE A 190 3.54 1.54 -0.47
CA ILE A 190 3.64 0.26 -1.18
C ILE A 190 4.80 -0.54 -0.58
N VAL A 191 4.48 -1.70 -0.03
CA VAL A 191 5.47 -2.66 0.44
C VAL A 191 5.92 -3.51 -0.73
N THR A 192 7.23 -3.65 -0.91
CA THR A 192 7.84 -4.55 -1.90
C THR A 192 9.22 -5.01 -1.45
N HIS A 193 9.69 -6.09 -2.04
CA HIS A 193 11.08 -6.54 -1.98
C HIS A 193 11.77 -6.39 -3.36
N ASP A 194 11.06 -5.93 -4.41
CA ASP A 194 11.58 -5.77 -5.77
C ASP A 194 11.96 -4.30 -6.04
N LEU A 195 13.26 -4.02 -6.25
CA LEU A 195 13.75 -2.68 -6.56
C LEU A 195 13.22 -2.13 -7.91
N ARG A 196 12.77 -3.02 -8.82
CA ARG A 196 12.14 -2.59 -10.06
C ARG A 196 10.79 -1.91 -9.82
N ASP A 197 10.08 -2.32 -8.76
CA ASP A 197 8.84 -1.66 -8.35
C ASP A 197 9.15 -0.24 -7.86
N VAL A 198 10.23 -0.08 -7.09
CA VAL A 198 10.68 1.23 -6.59
C VAL A 198 10.97 2.19 -7.74
N ALA A 199 11.78 1.77 -8.70
CA ALA A 199 12.17 2.59 -9.85
C ALA A 199 11.00 2.97 -10.77
N CYS A 200 9.98 2.08 -10.87
CA CYS A 200 8.85 2.29 -11.79
C CYS A 200 7.66 2.99 -11.14
N ILE A 201 7.45 2.86 -9.83
CA ILE A 201 6.20 3.27 -9.17
C ILE A 201 6.45 4.40 -8.17
N GLY A 202 7.52 4.30 -7.36
CA GLY A 202 7.75 5.15 -6.21
C GLY A 202 8.22 6.56 -6.53
N ASP A 203 7.90 7.50 -5.65
CA ASP A 203 8.49 8.84 -5.61
C ASP A 203 9.61 8.90 -4.58
N ARG A 204 9.51 8.07 -3.52
CA ARG A 204 10.53 7.91 -2.48
C ARG A 204 10.56 6.48 -1.98
N ALA A 205 11.74 6.00 -1.59
CA ALA A 205 11.93 4.70 -0.98
C ALA A 205 12.44 4.83 0.45
N CYS A 206 11.89 4.02 1.36
CA CYS A 206 12.39 3.80 2.71
C CYS A 206 12.79 2.33 2.86
N PHE A 207 14.00 2.10 3.32
CA PHE A 207 14.52 0.74 3.57
C PHE A 207 14.30 0.38 5.04
N MET A 208 13.74 -0.80 5.26
CA MET A 208 13.41 -1.30 6.59
C MET A 208 14.19 -2.57 6.89
N GLU A 209 14.83 -2.61 8.08
CA GLU A 209 15.60 -3.73 8.56
C GLU A 209 15.34 -3.95 10.04
N ASN A 210 15.01 -5.19 10.43
CA ASN A 210 14.76 -5.57 11.84
C ASN A 210 13.89 -4.55 12.59
N GLY A 211 12.79 -4.12 11.95
CA GLY A 211 11.83 -3.18 12.54
C GLY A 211 12.23 -1.71 12.49
N ARG A 212 13.36 -1.34 11.89
CA ARG A 212 13.85 0.04 11.84
C ARG A 212 13.98 0.54 10.41
N ILE A 213 13.67 1.82 10.19
CA ILE A 213 13.92 2.49 8.93
C ILE A 213 15.39 2.94 8.92
N THR A 214 16.18 2.35 8.03
CA THR A 214 17.64 2.57 7.98
C THR A 214 18.06 3.61 6.95
N LEU A 215 17.28 3.78 5.87
CA LEU A 215 17.60 4.68 4.78
C LEU A 215 16.31 5.23 4.16
N SER A 216 16.33 6.50 3.74
CA SER A 216 15.27 7.11 2.92
C SER A 216 15.89 7.84 1.74
N ARG A 217 15.39 7.61 0.51
CA ARG A 217 15.90 8.20 -0.75
C ARG A 217 14.73 8.59 -1.65
N THR A 218 14.90 9.67 -2.41
CA THR A 218 13.98 10.02 -3.50
C THR A 218 14.16 9.08 -4.69
N ALA A 219 13.16 9.00 -5.59
CA ALA A 219 13.28 8.22 -6.83
C ALA A 219 14.43 8.74 -7.71
N ASP A 220 14.64 10.08 -7.77
CA ASP A 220 15.73 10.70 -8.51
C ASP A 220 17.09 10.32 -7.94
N ASP A 221 17.24 10.28 -6.61
CA ASP A 221 18.46 9.80 -5.95
C ASP A 221 18.71 8.32 -6.29
N MET A 222 17.65 7.51 -6.41
CA MET A 222 17.77 6.09 -6.75
C MET A 222 18.14 5.86 -8.22
N MET A 223 17.66 6.69 -9.14
CA MET A 223 18.00 6.60 -10.57
C MET A 223 19.44 7.08 -10.87
N ASN A 224 19.94 8.04 -10.10
CA ASN A 224 21.29 8.58 -10.22
C ASN A 224 22.29 7.90 -9.28
N TRP A 225 21.85 6.88 -8.55
CA TRP A 225 22.69 6.24 -7.55
C TRP A 225 23.80 5.41 -8.19
N ASP A 226 24.99 5.98 -8.24
CA ASP A 226 26.20 5.19 -8.46
C ASP A 226 26.44 4.37 -7.17
N LEU A 227 26.06 3.09 -7.23
CA LEU A 227 26.10 2.11 -6.13
C LEU A 227 27.45 2.08 -5.38
N LYS A 228 28.49 2.72 -5.92
CA LYS A 228 29.85 2.69 -5.37
C LYS A 228 30.31 3.97 -4.66
N ALA A 229 29.59 5.09 -4.80
CA ALA A 229 30.11 6.38 -4.33
C ALA A 229 29.59 6.81 -2.94
N ASP A 230 28.32 6.49 -2.59
CA ASP A 230 27.64 7.10 -1.44
C ASP A 230 27.13 6.12 -0.37
N ALA A 231 27.30 4.82 -0.57
CA ALA A 231 26.83 3.81 0.39
C ALA A 231 28.01 3.11 1.09
N SER A 232 27.81 2.74 2.35
CA SER A 232 28.75 1.86 3.05
C SER A 232 28.85 0.50 2.33
N GLU A 233 30.00 -0.20 2.44
CA GLU A 233 30.19 -1.51 1.80
C GLU A 233 29.06 -2.53 2.14
N ASN A 234 28.45 -2.41 3.32
CA ASN A 234 27.35 -3.24 3.74
C ASN A 234 26.03 -2.88 3.04
N GLU A 235 25.78 -1.60 2.80
CA GLU A 235 24.60 -1.11 2.06
C GLU A 235 24.71 -1.51 0.58
N ILE A 236 25.90 -1.39 -0.03
CA ILE A 236 26.17 -1.83 -1.41
C ILE A 236 25.92 -3.32 -1.58
N LYS A 237 26.49 -4.15 -0.71
CA LYS A 237 26.28 -5.62 -0.75
C LYS A 237 24.82 -5.99 -0.62
N LYS A 238 24.08 -5.24 0.17
CA LYS A 238 22.67 -5.49 0.45
C LYS A 238 21.80 -5.12 -0.77
N ILE A 239 22.04 -3.98 -1.39
CA ILE A 239 21.33 -3.54 -2.60
C ILE A 239 21.68 -4.45 -3.79
N GLU A 240 22.94 -4.85 -3.94
CA GLU A 240 23.35 -5.86 -4.93
C GLU A 240 22.67 -7.22 -4.68
N SER A 241 22.38 -7.57 -3.44
CA SER A 241 21.62 -8.79 -3.13
C SER A 241 20.17 -8.70 -3.58
N TYR A 242 19.53 -7.53 -3.49
CA TYR A 242 18.17 -7.28 -3.99
C TYR A 242 18.11 -7.17 -5.52
N ALA A 243 19.19 -6.72 -6.17
CA ALA A 243 19.25 -6.57 -7.64
C ALA A 243 19.53 -7.88 -8.37
N LYS A 244 19.96 -8.94 -7.68
CA LYS A 244 20.31 -10.25 -8.26
C LYS A 244 19.16 -11.27 -8.27
N ILE A 245 17.98 -10.90 -7.77
CA ILE A 245 16.77 -11.72 -7.78
C ILE A 245 15.83 -11.21 -8.88
#